data_ba816acffd971c995ece5fbf76c839b6
#
_entry.id   ba816acffd971c995ece5fbf76c839b6
#
_cell.length_a   1.000
_cell.length_b   1.000
_cell.length_c   1.000
_cell.angle_alpha   90.00
_cell.angle_beta   90.00
_cell.angle_gamma   90.00
#
_symmetry.space_group_name_H-M   'P 1'
#
loop_
_entity.id
_entity.type
_entity.pdbx_description
1 polymer ?
#
loop_
_entity_poly.entity_id
_entity_poly.type
_entity_poly.pdbx_seq_one_letter_code
_entity_poly.pdbx_strand_id
1 'polypeptide(L)'
;MSEISQILFLVSDSLLIPDIIVLLVLFVRALLLVGSFYNRFITKYKNDRLLNEAIRTLTPDTVAQFKDLLPERDNALYIQYLRDFVYHTPDEAYYNYMISNFENEAEKDIATSKLLAKVGPVLGLIGTLIAMSPALTGLSTGDISKMASNMQVVFATTVVGLVISLVGLVTLQFKQRWYSKEINQLDYVSSVLTKNQKQ
;
A
#
# COMPACT_ATOMS: atom_id res chain seq x y z
N MET A 1 24.71 27.57 -27.27
CA MET A 1 24.19 26.26 -26.82
C MET A 1 23.76 25.47 -28.05
N SER A 2 24.03 24.19 -28.12
CA SER A 2 23.57 23.38 -29.25
C SER A 2 22.04 23.36 -29.29
N GLU A 3 21.45 23.26 -30.48
CA GLU A 3 19.97 23.18 -30.65
C GLU A 3 19.36 22.06 -29.81
N ILE A 4 20.07 20.93 -29.66
CA ILE A 4 19.69 19.79 -28.83
C ILE A 4 19.54 20.20 -27.35
N SER A 5 20.44 21.01 -26.80
CA SER A 5 20.33 21.45 -25.40
C SER A 5 19.18 22.42 -25.18
N GLN A 6 18.79 23.21 -26.18
CA GLN A 6 17.61 24.08 -26.10
C GLN A 6 16.31 23.26 -26.09
N ILE A 7 16.24 22.23 -26.94
CA ILE A 7 15.07 21.32 -26.98
C ILE A 7 14.92 20.56 -25.66
N LEU A 8 16.02 20.04 -25.12
CA LEU A 8 16.01 19.34 -23.82
C LEU A 8 15.56 20.26 -22.67
N PHE A 9 16.02 21.52 -22.70
CA PHE A 9 15.61 22.52 -21.71
C PHE A 9 14.12 22.82 -21.79
N LEU A 10 13.59 23.04 -22.99
CA LEU A 10 12.17 23.33 -23.24
C LEU A 10 11.29 22.15 -22.76
N VAL A 11 11.68 20.92 -23.08
CA VAL A 11 10.97 19.71 -22.65
C VAL A 11 10.99 19.60 -21.12
N SER A 12 12.15 19.82 -20.51
CA SER A 12 12.30 19.75 -19.04
C SER A 12 11.42 20.79 -18.35
N ASP A 13 11.45 22.03 -18.78
CA ASP A 13 10.67 23.13 -18.18
C ASP A 13 9.15 22.88 -18.32
N SER A 14 8.72 22.34 -19.47
CA SER A 14 7.32 21.98 -19.71
C SER A 14 6.81 20.84 -18.78
N LEU A 15 7.70 20.00 -18.25
CA LEU A 15 7.35 18.91 -17.35
C LEU A 15 7.10 19.39 -15.92
N LEU A 16 7.44 20.59 -15.54
CA LEU A 16 7.25 21.08 -14.17
C LEU A 16 5.78 21.09 -13.74
N ILE A 17 4.89 21.59 -14.59
CA ILE A 17 3.45 21.67 -14.29
C ILE A 17 2.83 20.26 -14.17
N PRO A 18 3.02 19.34 -15.12
CA PRO A 18 2.56 17.97 -14.98
C PRO A 18 3.09 17.26 -13.73
N ASP A 19 4.38 17.44 -13.40
CA ASP A 19 4.99 16.84 -12.21
C ASP A 19 4.30 17.30 -10.92
N ILE A 20 4.11 18.61 -10.76
CA ILE A 20 3.41 19.18 -9.60
C ILE A 20 1.98 18.67 -9.50
N ILE A 21 1.24 18.56 -10.62
CA ILE A 21 -0.13 18.05 -10.63
C ILE A 21 -0.17 16.59 -10.16
N VAL A 22 0.70 15.74 -10.71
CA VAL A 22 0.79 14.32 -10.31
C VAL A 22 1.16 14.20 -8.83
N LEU A 23 2.11 15.02 -8.36
CA LEU A 23 2.54 15.01 -6.98
C LEU A 23 1.42 15.42 -6.03
N LEU A 24 0.59 16.42 -6.37
CA LEU A 24 -0.59 16.81 -5.60
C LEU A 24 -1.66 15.71 -5.59
N VAL A 25 -1.92 15.06 -6.72
CA VAL A 25 -2.86 13.93 -6.79
C VAL A 25 -2.40 12.78 -5.91
N LEU A 26 -1.11 12.43 -5.94
CA LEU A 26 -0.54 11.39 -5.09
C LEU A 26 -0.56 11.78 -3.61
N PHE A 27 -0.37 13.07 -3.30
CA PHE A 27 -0.48 13.56 -1.93
C PHE A 27 -1.89 13.39 -1.37
N VAL A 28 -2.92 13.76 -2.13
CA VAL A 28 -4.33 13.52 -1.74
C VAL A 28 -4.59 12.02 -1.58
N ARG A 29 -4.10 11.19 -2.49
CA ARG A 29 -4.20 9.73 -2.38
C ARG A 29 -3.51 9.19 -1.12
N ALA A 30 -2.36 9.74 -0.75
CA ALA A 30 -1.65 9.36 0.48
C ALA A 30 -2.49 9.71 1.72
N LEU A 31 -3.12 10.88 1.77
CA LEU A 31 -4.01 11.27 2.87
C LEU A 31 -5.23 10.33 2.98
N LEU A 32 -5.87 10.00 1.87
CA LEU A 32 -6.98 9.03 1.84
C LEU A 32 -6.54 7.64 2.30
N LEU A 33 -5.34 7.22 1.91
CA LEU A 33 -4.74 5.95 2.34
C LEU A 33 -4.53 5.93 3.86
N VAL A 34 -4.03 7.00 4.46
CA VAL A 34 -3.86 7.11 5.92
C VAL A 34 -5.20 6.96 6.64
N GLY A 35 -6.25 7.66 6.18
CA GLY A 35 -7.58 7.57 6.76
C GLY A 35 -8.16 6.15 6.70
N SER A 36 -8.09 5.51 5.54
CA SER A 36 -8.54 4.12 5.33
C SER A 36 -7.71 3.13 6.17
N PHE A 37 -6.40 3.31 6.21
CA PHE A 37 -5.49 2.48 6.98
C PHE A 37 -5.78 2.57 8.49
N TYR A 38 -6.01 3.77 9.02
CA TYR A 38 -6.28 3.99 10.44
C TYR A 38 -7.56 3.27 10.88
N ASN A 39 -8.62 3.36 10.09
CA ASN A 39 -9.87 2.65 10.37
C ASN A 39 -9.67 1.12 10.39
N ARG A 40 -8.98 0.57 9.40
CA ARG A 40 -8.65 -0.87 9.35
C ARG A 40 -7.75 -1.30 10.50
N PHE A 41 -6.79 -0.47 10.89
CA PHE A 41 -5.86 -0.74 11.99
C PHE A 41 -6.61 -0.95 13.31
N ILE A 42 -7.54 -0.05 13.64
CA ILE A 42 -8.32 -0.13 14.89
C ILE A 42 -9.22 -1.36 14.90
N THR A 43 -9.93 -1.62 13.79
CA THR A 43 -10.85 -2.76 13.68
C THR A 43 -10.10 -4.07 13.81
N LYS A 44 -8.96 -4.19 13.13
CA LYS A 44 -8.13 -5.39 13.16
C LYS A 44 -7.55 -5.67 14.54
N TYR A 45 -7.08 -4.65 15.25
CA TYR A 45 -6.50 -4.81 16.57
C TYR A 45 -7.50 -5.35 17.61
N LYS A 46 -8.79 -5.03 17.46
CA LYS A 46 -9.86 -5.54 18.34
C LYS A 46 -10.20 -7.00 18.06
N ASN A 47 -10.27 -7.41 16.81
CA ASN A 47 -10.73 -8.74 16.41
C ASN A 47 -9.62 -9.80 16.41
N ASP A 48 -8.37 -9.39 16.26
CA ASP A 48 -7.23 -10.30 16.07
C ASP A 48 -6.96 -11.21 17.30
N ARG A 49 -7.26 -10.78 18.52
CA ARG A 49 -6.98 -11.57 19.72
C ARG A 49 -7.84 -12.83 19.81
N LEU A 50 -9.14 -12.67 19.70
CA LEU A 50 -10.10 -13.78 19.80
C LEU A 50 -9.90 -14.80 18.67
N LEU A 51 -9.71 -14.29 17.45
CA LEU A 51 -9.51 -15.13 16.28
C LEU A 51 -8.19 -15.91 16.32
N ASN A 52 -7.11 -15.28 16.80
CA ASN A 52 -5.82 -15.94 16.96
C ASN A 52 -5.84 -17.06 18.01
N GLU A 53 -6.57 -16.88 19.12
CA GLU A 53 -6.74 -17.92 20.14
C GLU A 53 -7.56 -19.08 19.57
N ALA A 54 -8.66 -18.79 18.89
CA ALA A 54 -9.49 -19.78 18.26
C ALA A 54 -8.74 -20.63 17.20
N ILE A 55 -7.90 -19.98 16.37
CA ILE A 55 -7.08 -20.69 15.38
C ILE A 55 -6.00 -21.54 16.03
N ARG A 56 -5.37 -21.08 17.12
CA ARG A 56 -4.34 -21.84 17.84
C ARG A 56 -4.87 -23.11 18.50
N THR A 57 -6.12 -23.07 18.95
CA THR A 57 -6.80 -24.21 19.59
C THR A 57 -7.61 -25.04 18.59
N LEU A 58 -7.51 -24.73 17.30
CA LEU A 58 -8.25 -25.43 16.26
C LEU A 58 -7.73 -26.86 16.11
N THR A 59 -8.61 -27.82 16.39
CA THR A 59 -8.43 -29.25 16.18
C THR A 59 -9.58 -29.76 15.32
N PRO A 60 -9.47 -30.95 14.69
CA PRO A 60 -10.59 -31.53 13.95
C PRO A 60 -11.91 -31.56 14.72
N ASP A 61 -11.86 -31.79 16.03
CA ASP A 61 -13.05 -31.90 16.89
C ASP A 61 -13.67 -30.54 17.24
N THR A 62 -12.90 -29.44 17.17
CA THR A 62 -13.36 -28.09 17.54
C THR A 62 -13.81 -27.23 16.35
N VAL A 63 -13.82 -27.80 15.13
CA VAL A 63 -14.25 -27.09 13.90
C VAL A 63 -15.67 -26.55 14.01
N ALA A 64 -16.60 -27.27 14.64
CA ALA A 64 -17.97 -26.82 14.83
C ALA A 64 -18.05 -25.56 15.70
N GLN A 65 -17.29 -25.53 16.81
CA GLN A 65 -17.22 -24.36 17.70
C GLN A 65 -16.54 -23.16 17.02
N PHE A 66 -15.55 -23.42 16.15
CA PHE A 66 -14.88 -22.38 15.38
C PHE A 66 -15.82 -21.69 14.39
N LYS A 67 -16.80 -22.43 13.82
CA LYS A 67 -17.86 -21.86 12.96
C LYS A 67 -18.67 -20.76 13.68
N ASP A 68 -19.05 -21.03 14.91
CA ASP A 68 -19.89 -20.13 15.71
C ASP A 68 -19.12 -18.88 16.18
N LEU A 69 -17.79 -18.95 16.24
CA LEU A 69 -16.90 -17.83 16.62
C LEU A 69 -16.62 -16.86 15.48
N LEU A 70 -16.88 -17.23 14.22
CA LEU A 70 -16.63 -16.36 13.07
C LEU A 70 -17.66 -15.24 13.01
N PRO A 71 -17.25 -13.95 12.99
CA PRO A 71 -18.17 -12.83 12.95
C PRO A 71 -18.98 -12.84 11.64
N GLU A 72 -20.30 -12.89 11.73
CA GLU A 72 -21.20 -12.92 10.57
C GLU A 72 -21.18 -11.63 9.72
N ARG A 73 -20.90 -10.50 10.34
CA ARG A 73 -20.99 -9.16 9.72
C ARG A 73 -19.63 -8.51 9.40
N ASP A 74 -18.53 -9.21 9.56
CA ASP A 74 -17.23 -8.65 9.22
C ASP A 74 -16.92 -8.92 7.74
N ASN A 75 -16.83 -7.84 6.96
CA ASN A 75 -16.52 -7.85 5.53
C ASN A 75 -15.00 -7.83 5.27
N ALA A 76 -14.16 -8.05 6.29
CA ALA A 76 -12.72 -8.17 6.06
C ALA A 76 -12.43 -9.35 5.12
N LEU A 77 -11.57 -9.11 4.13
CA LEU A 77 -11.20 -10.10 3.12
C LEU A 77 -10.83 -11.45 3.77
N TYR A 78 -9.99 -11.41 4.78
CA TYR A 78 -9.55 -12.59 5.52
C TYR A 78 -10.70 -13.41 6.14
N ILE A 79 -11.69 -12.73 6.74
CA ILE A 79 -12.86 -13.38 7.35
C ILE A 79 -13.74 -14.06 6.30
N GLN A 80 -13.87 -13.46 5.12
CA GLN A 80 -14.62 -14.07 4.02
C GLN A 80 -13.97 -15.38 3.58
N TYR A 81 -12.65 -15.41 3.39
CA TYR A 81 -11.92 -16.62 3.02
C TYR A 81 -11.95 -17.69 4.12
N LEU A 82 -11.82 -17.31 5.40
CA LEU A 82 -11.98 -18.24 6.51
C LEU A 82 -13.37 -18.87 6.53
N ARG A 83 -14.41 -18.08 6.29
CA ARG A 83 -15.78 -18.55 6.23
C ARG A 83 -15.94 -19.57 5.08
N ASP A 84 -15.45 -19.23 3.90
CA ASP A 84 -15.49 -20.13 2.76
C ASP A 84 -14.78 -21.46 3.06
N PHE A 85 -13.63 -21.46 3.72
CA PHE A 85 -12.91 -22.67 4.12
C PHE A 85 -13.73 -23.56 5.03
N VAL A 86 -14.44 -22.98 5.97
CA VAL A 86 -15.14 -23.70 7.02
C VAL A 86 -16.52 -24.23 6.56
N TYR A 87 -17.14 -23.57 5.57
CA TYR A 87 -18.46 -23.95 5.06
C TYR A 87 -18.43 -24.81 3.79
N HIS A 88 -17.30 -24.82 3.06
CA HIS A 88 -17.15 -25.71 1.90
C HIS A 88 -16.68 -27.11 2.30
N THR A 89 -16.98 -28.09 1.44
CA THR A 89 -16.42 -29.45 1.57
C THR A 89 -14.90 -29.38 1.40
N PRO A 90 -14.14 -29.95 2.34
CA PRO A 90 -12.68 -29.86 2.31
C PRO A 90 -12.09 -30.56 1.07
N ASP A 91 -11.50 -29.78 0.18
CA ASP A 91 -10.72 -30.25 -0.96
C ASP A 91 -9.38 -29.50 -0.97
N GLU A 92 -8.30 -30.24 -0.95
CA GLU A 92 -6.93 -29.69 -0.91
C GLU A 92 -6.65 -28.79 -2.12
N ALA A 93 -7.11 -29.16 -3.31
CA ALA A 93 -6.94 -28.36 -4.52
C ALA A 93 -7.73 -27.03 -4.43
N TYR A 94 -8.94 -27.10 -3.88
CA TYR A 94 -9.75 -25.90 -3.66
C TYR A 94 -9.10 -24.93 -2.67
N TYR A 95 -8.59 -25.43 -1.54
CA TYR A 95 -7.92 -24.58 -0.55
C TYR A 95 -6.67 -23.91 -1.11
N ASN A 96 -5.83 -24.65 -1.84
CA ASN A 96 -4.66 -24.09 -2.50
C ASN A 96 -5.02 -22.99 -3.51
N TYR A 97 -6.08 -23.20 -4.29
CA TYR A 97 -6.61 -22.19 -5.20
C TYR A 97 -7.08 -20.93 -4.47
N MET A 98 -7.83 -21.10 -3.38
CA MET A 98 -8.35 -20.00 -2.58
C MET A 98 -7.21 -19.22 -1.88
N ILE A 99 -6.19 -19.87 -1.35
CA ILE A 99 -5.01 -19.22 -0.77
C ILE A 99 -4.31 -18.36 -1.83
N SER A 100 -4.11 -18.91 -3.03
CA SER A 100 -3.50 -18.18 -4.14
C SER A 100 -4.34 -16.96 -4.56
N ASN A 101 -5.67 -17.07 -4.56
CA ASN A 101 -6.55 -15.93 -4.82
C ASN A 101 -6.47 -14.87 -3.73
N PHE A 102 -6.39 -15.27 -2.46
CA PHE A 102 -6.19 -14.36 -1.34
C PHE A 102 -4.87 -13.59 -1.47
N GLU A 103 -3.79 -14.28 -1.84
CA GLU A 103 -2.49 -13.64 -2.11
C GLU A 103 -2.58 -12.59 -3.22
N ASN A 104 -3.25 -12.89 -4.32
CA ASN A 104 -3.46 -11.97 -5.43
C ASN A 104 -4.27 -10.73 -5.01
N GLU A 105 -5.31 -10.90 -4.20
CA GLU A 105 -6.10 -9.77 -3.70
C GLU A 105 -5.33 -8.94 -2.68
N ALA A 106 -4.57 -9.58 -1.80
CA ALA A 106 -3.66 -8.91 -0.87
C ALA A 106 -2.61 -8.08 -1.64
N GLU A 107 -2.05 -8.61 -2.72
CA GLU A 107 -1.09 -7.87 -3.54
C GLU A 107 -1.71 -6.64 -4.22
N LYS A 108 -2.94 -6.74 -4.71
CA LYS A 108 -3.68 -5.58 -5.25
C LYS A 108 -3.89 -4.48 -4.20
N ASP A 109 -4.25 -4.85 -2.97
CA ASP A 109 -4.42 -3.87 -1.89
C ASP A 109 -3.09 -3.21 -1.47
N ILE A 110 -1.99 -3.95 -1.53
CA ILE A 110 -0.64 -3.46 -1.26
C ILE A 110 -0.10 -2.57 -2.40
N ALA A 111 -0.54 -2.78 -3.63
CA ALA A 111 0.01 -2.12 -4.83
C ALA A 111 0.00 -0.58 -4.72
N THR A 112 -1.06 0.00 -4.15
CA THR A 112 -1.13 1.45 -3.93
C THR A 112 -0.04 1.94 -2.98
N SER A 113 0.19 1.24 -1.87
CA SER A 113 1.24 1.58 -0.90
C SER A 113 2.63 1.43 -1.53
N LYS A 114 2.87 0.37 -2.32
CA LYS A 114 4.11 0.18 -3.10
C LYS A 114 4.35 1.33 -4.08
N LEU A 115 3.30 1.76 -4.78
CA LEU A 115 3.38 2.87 -5.75
C LEU A 115 3.80 4.17 -5.05
N LEU A 116 3.09 4.57 -3.97
CA LEU A 116 3.39 5.79 -3.23
C LEU A 116 4.81 5.78 -2.65
N ALA A 117 5.23 4.64 -2.09
CA ALA A 117 6.57 4.48 -1.52
C ALA A 117 7.69 4.69 -2.56
N LYS A 118 7.48 4.22 -3.79
CA LYS A 118 8.48 4.29 -4.87
C LYS A 118 8.42 5.60 -5.65
N VAL A 119 7.23 6.05 -6.01
CA VAL A 119 7.05 7.18 -6.93
C VAL A 119 7.17 8.52 -6.22
N GLY A 120 6.78 8.61 -4.94
CA GLY A 120 6.87 9.85 -4.16
C GLY A 120 8.25 10.52 -4.21
N PRO A 121 9.34 9.83 -3.83
CA PRO A 121 10.68 10.42 -3.86
C PRO A 121 11.17 10.74 -5.26
N VAL A 122 10.79 9.93 -6.25
CA VAL A 122 11.19 10.13 -7.65
C VAL A 122 10.59 11.42 -8.20
N LEU A 123 9.29 11.65 -8.01
CA LEU A 123 8.65 12.91 -8.41
C LEU A 123 9.20 14.10 -7.63
N GLY A 124 9.40 13.96 -6.32
CA GLY A 124 10.04 15.00 -5.52
C GLY A 124 11.42 15.40 -6.08
N LEU A 125 12.24 14.42 -6.49
CA LEU A 125 13.54 14.65 -7.09
C LEU A 125 13.42 15.30 -8.48
N ILE A 126 12.51 14.83 -9.32
CA ILE A 126 12.24 15.42 -10.65
C ILE A 126 11.85 16.87 -10.51
N GLY A 127 10.91 17.18 -9.62
CA GLY A 127 10.47 18.56 -9.36
C GLY A 127 11.62 19.47 -8.94
N THR A 128 12.54 18.99 -8.11
CA THR A 128 13.73 19.80 -7.72
C THR A 128 14.66 20.07 -8.89
N LEU A 129 14.98 19.06 -9.69
CA LEU A 129 15.90 19.21 -10.83
C LEU A 129 15.35 20.19 -11.87
N ILE A 130 14.05 20.11 -12.15
CA ILE A 130 13.41 21.02 -13.10
C ILE A 130 13.39 22.46 -12.57
N ALA A 131 12.95 22.67 -11.33
CA ALA A 131 12.80 24.00 -10.76
C ALA A 131 14.15 24.68 -10.45
N MET A 132 15.25 23.91 -10.32
CA MET A 132 16.59 24.51 -10.17
C MET A 132 17.07 25.29 -11.39
N SER A 133 16.68 24.88 -12.59
CA SER A 133 17.13 25.52 -13.83
C SER A 133 16.69 27.01 -13.90
N PRO A 134 15.42 27.39 -13.75
CA PRO A 134 15.00 28.78 -13.71
C PRO A 134 15.54 29.53 -12.48
N ALA A 135 15.81 28.87 -11.35
CA ALA A 135 16.44 29.47 -10.20
C ALA A 135 17.87 29.92 -10.50
N LEU A 136 18.67 29.08 -11.18
CA LEU A 136 20.02 29.41 -11.60
C LEU A 136 20.04 30.55 -12.66
N THR A 137 19.05 30.59 -13.56
CA THR A 137 18.88 31.69 -14.51
C THR A 137 18.59 32.98 -13.80
N GLY A 138 17.72 33.00 -12.77
CA GLY A 138 17.48 34.17 -11.93
C GLY A 138 18.75 34.70 -11.26
N LEU A 139 19.58 33.76 -10.76
CA LEU A 139 20.88 34.13 -10.16
C LEU A 139 21.82 34.77 -11.18
N SER A 140 21.93 34.22 -12.39
CA SER A 140 22.82 34.75 -13.44
C SER A 140 22.40 36.14 -13.96
N THR A 141 21.10 36.48 -13.87
CA THR A 141 20.55 37.79 -14.25
C THR A 141 20.50 38.81 -13.08
N GLY A 142 20.91 38.36 -11.87
CA GLY A 142 20.82 39.21 -10.66
C GLY A 142 19.42 39.33 -10.08
N ASP A 143 18.43 38.59 -10.58
CA ASP A 143 17.05 38.56 -10.08
C ASP A 143 16.92 37.60 -8.89
N ILE A 144 17.31 38.13 -7.71
CA ILE A 144 17.27 37.37 -6.45
C ILE A 144 15.84 36.94 -6.08
N SER A 145 14.83 37.77 -6.42
CA SER A 145 13.43 37.47 -6.12
C SER A 145 12.93 36.24 -6.90
N LYS A 146 13.24 36.20 -8.20
CA LYS A 146 12.91 35.05 -9.06
C LYS A 146 13.65 33.79 -8.62
N MET A 147 14.93 33.89 -8.27
CA MET A 147 15.71 32.80 -7.70
C MET A 147 15.04 32.26 -6.44
N ALA A 148 14.70 33.11 -5.45
CA ALA A 148 14.10 32.69 -4.20
C ALA A 148 12.75 32.04 -4.38
N SER A 149 11.89 32.52 -5.27
CA SER A 149 10.60 31.94 -5.61
C SER A 149 10.73 30.51 -6.19
N ASN A 150 11.65 30.31 -7.14
CA ASN A 150 11.89 28.99 -7.70
C ASN A 150 12.49 28.01 -6.67
N MET A 151 13.35 28.50 -5.76
CA MET A 151 13.88 27.65 -4.67
C MET A 151 12.79 27.19 -3.69
N GLN A 152 11.73 27.96 -3.47
CA GLN A 152 10.58 27.50 -2.69
C GLN A 152 9.91 26.29 -3.35
N VAL A 153 9.76 26.30 -4.67
CA VAL A 153 9.19 25.15 -5.42
C VAL A 153 10.09 23.92 -5.27
N VAL A 154 11.42 24.09 -5.39
CA VAL A 154 12.41 23.02 -5.20
C VAL A 154 12.21 22.32 -3.84
N PHE A 155 12.15 23.09 -2.76
CA PHE A 155 11.96 22.50 -1.43
C PHE A 155 10.58 21.89 -1.24
N ALA A 156 9.53 22.56 -1.71
CA ALA A 156 8.16 22.09 -1.56
C ALA A 156 7.93 20.72 -2.23
N THR A 157 8.40 20.55 -3.46
CA THR A 157 8.24 19.29 -4.20
C THR A 157 8.97 18.12 -3.51
N THR A 158 10.18 18.37 -3.00
CA THR A 158 10.92 17.36 -2.24
C THR A 158 10.19 16.94 -0.97
N VAL A 159 9.76 17.91 -0.17
CA VAL A 159 9.08 17.63 1.11
C VAL A 159 7.80 16.85 0.88
N VAL A 160 6.97 17.27 -0.08
CA VAL A 160 5.72 16.59 -0.41
C VAL A 160 6.00 15.17 -0.92
N GLY A 161 6.97 14.99 -1.82
CA GLY A 161 7.37 13.68 -2.33
C GLY A 161 7.84 12.72 -1.22
N LEU A 162 8.63 13.22 -0.27
CA LEU A 162 9.08 12.41 0.88
C LEU A 162 7.93 12.06 1.83
N VAL A 163 6.99 12.95 2.07
CA VAL A 163 5.80 12.66 2.90
C VAL A 163 4.95 11.58 2.24
N ILE A 164 4.71 11.66 0.93
CA ILE A 164 4.00 10.62 0.17
C ILE A 164 4.70 9.26 0.33
N SER A 165 6.01 9.24 0.18
CA SER A 165 6.82 8.03 0.33
C SER A 165 6.74 7.46 1.72
N LEU A 166 6.86 8.29 2.75
CA LEU A 166 6.78 7.85 4.15
C LEU A 166 5.44 7.17 4.44
N VAL A 167 4.33 7.76 4.01
CA VAL A 167 3.00 7.17 4.13
C VAL A 167 2.93 5.83 3.39
N GLY A 168 3.46 5.78 2.17
CA GLY A 168 3.53 4.54 1.38
C GLY A 168 4.32 3.44 2.08
N LEU A 169 5.52 3.74 2.59
CA LEU A 169 6.40 2.78 3.26
C LEU A 169 5.78 2.24 4.55
N VAL A 170 5.26 3.12 5.41
CA VAL A 170 4.66 2.72 6.68
C VAL A 170 3.45 1.81 6.44
N THR A 171 2.51 2.24 5.60
CA THR A 171 1.32 1.43 5.29
C THR A 171 1.67 0.11 4.59
N LEU A 172 2.67 0.11 3.72
CA LEU A 172 3.18 -1.09 3.05
C LEU A 172 3.68 -2.13 4.05
N GLN A 173 4.55 -1.72 4.98
CA GLN A 173 5.14 -2.64 5.97
C GLN A 173 4.07 -3.28 6.87
N PHE A 174 3.11 -2.49 7.35
CA PHE A 174 2.02 -3.03 8.16
C PHE A 174 1.14 -3.99 7.38
N LYS A 175 0.71 -3.62 6.17
CA LYS A 175 -0.11 -4.49 5.31
C LYS A 175 0.59 -5.79 4.97
N GLN A 176 1.87 -5.76 4.61
CA GLN A 176 2.64 -6.97 4.31
C GLN A 176 2.70 -7.93 5.51
N ARG A 177 2.94 -7.40 6.73
CA ARG A 177 2.93 -8.22 7.94
C ARG A 177 1.57 -8.85 8.22
N TRP A 178 0.49 -8.09 7.99
CA TRP A 178 -0.86 -8.60 8.21
C TRP A 178 -1.20 -9.73 7.24
N TYR A 179 -1.01 -9.50 5.95
CA TYR A 179 -1.31 -10.49 4.93
C TYR A 179 -0.45 -11.74 5.05
N SER A 180 0.84 -11.61 5.34
CA SER A 180 1.72 -12.76 5.58
C SER A 180 1.23 -13.62 6.76
N LYS A 181 0.78 -12.99 7.84
CA LYS A 181 0.20 -13.71 8.99
C LYS A 181 -1.11 -14.41 8.59
N GLU A 182 -1.98 -13.73 7.88
CA GLU A 182 -3.28 -14.25 7.43
C GLU A 182 -3.12 -15.45 6.48
N ILE A 183 -2.19 -15.37 5.53
CA ILE A 183 -1.85 -16.47 4.63
C ILE A 183 -1.41 -17.70 5.43
N ASN A 184 -0.48 -17.53 6.37
CA ASN A 184 -0.03 -18.64 7.22
C ASN A 184 -1.17 -19.26 8.05
N GLN A 185 -2.13 -18.44 8.48
CA GLN A 185 -3.30 -18.92 9.20
C GLN A 185 -4.27 -19.70 8.29
N LEU A 186 -4.50 -19.21 7.06
CA LEU A 186 -5.32 -19.93 6.07
C LEU A 186 -4.70 -21.28 5.73
N ASP A 187 -3.39 -21.32 5.53
CA ASP A 187 -2.66 -22.57 5.27
C ASP A 187 -2.79 -23.57 6.43
N TYR A 188 -2.64 -23.07 7.67
CA TYR A 188 -2.83 -23.91 8.86
C TYR A 188 -4.27 -24.45 8.95
N VAL A 189 -5.28 -23.60 8.78
CA VAL A 189 -6.70 -23.99 8.83
C VAL A 189 -7.02 -25.01 7.75
N SER A 190 -6.55 -24.81 6.52
CA SER A 190 -6.73 -25.75 5.42
C SER A 190 -6.15 -27.13 5.74
N SER A 191 -4.95 -27.16 6.33
CA SER A 191 -4.26 -28.38 6.74
C SER A 191 -5.03 -29.16 7.82
N VAL A 192 -5.63 -28.46 8.78
CA VAL A 192 -6.45 -29.09 9.85
C VAL A 192 -7.74 -29.66 9.27
N LEU A 193 -8.41 -28.90 8.39
CA LEU A 193 -9.66 -29.34 7.75
C LEU A 193 -9.47 -30.56 6.84
N THR A 194 -8.36 -30.61 6.08
CA THR A 194 -8.03 -31.73 5.19
C THR A 194 -7.70 -33.01 5.98
N LYS A 195 -7.06 -32.91 7.16
CA LYS A 195 -6.76 -34.06 8.02
C LYS A 195 -8.01 -34.68 8.63
N ASN A 196 -9.04 -33.91 8.89
CA ASN A 196 -10.32 -34.39 9.46
C ASN A 196 -11.07 -35.30 8.50
N GLN A 197 -10.82 -35.24 7.19
CA GLN A 197 -11.44 -36.12 6.20
C GLN A 197 -10.77 -37.50 6.03
N LYS A 198 -9.51 -37.63 6.46
CA LYS A 198 -8.74 -38.87 6.29
C LYS A 198 -8.87 -39.82 7.49
N GLN A 199 -9.63 -39.44 8.51
CA GLN A 199 -10.04 -40.29 9.65
C GLN A 199 -11.48 -40.73 9.52
#